data_3c3b71d60ccfefd976ee5b9c301f21af
#
_entry.id   3c3b71d60ccfefd976ee5b9c301f21af
#
_cell.length_a   1.000
_cell.length_b   1.000
_cell.length_c   1.000
_cell.angle_alpha   90.00
_cell.angle_beta   90.00
_cell.angle_gamma   90.00
#
_symmetry.space_group_name_H-M   'P 1'
#
loop_
_entity.id
_entity.type
_entity.pdbx_description
1 polymer ?
#
loop_
_entity_poly.entity_id
_entity_poly.type
_entity_poly.pdbx_seq_one_letter_code
_entity_poly.pdbx_strand_id
1 'polypeptide(L)'
;MALELRLPLELGSLLTTWPLLRLAPRGDGHAVIVFPGLSSSDSATAPLRAFLNWLGYTSAGWNQGYNFGPRAGVLAAARQQLMQTFARSGQKVSLIGWSLGGIYARELAKTHPEMVRSIITLGTPFAGSPQSTNAWRLYELTSGRDILEDVHFFDLPGAPPVPTTSIYSRSDGVVTWLASIQAPCINNPHTENLEVFASHLGLGLNPSSWWAVANRLAQAEGQWRAFDRQGYLHGLIYPDPRR
;
A
#
# COMPACT_ATOMS: atom_id res chain seq x y z
N MET A 1 12.54 1.45 -15.35
CA MET A 1 13.65 2.29 -14.82
C MET A 1 13.60 3.73 -15.34
N ALA A 2 13.57 4.00 -16.66
CA ALA A 2 13.49 5.40 -17.16
C ALA A 2 12.26 6.17 -16.65
N LEU A 3 11.15 5.49 -16.40
CA LEU A 3 9.92 6.08 -15.87
C LEU A 3 10.05 6.61 -14.44
N GLU A 4 11.05 6.14 -13.69
CA GLU A 4 11.33 6.58 -12.31
C GLU A 4 12.00 7.97 -12.25
N LEU A 5 12.54 8.47 -13.37
CA LEU A 5 13.12 9.82 -13.46
C LEU A 5 12.10 10.95 -13.24
N ARG A 6 10.81 10.62 -13.20
CA ARG A 6 9.73 11.59 -12.92
C ARG A 6 9.55 11.92 -11.43
N LEU A 7 10.20 11.18 -10.55
CA LEU A 7 10.08 11.37 -9.09
C LEU A 7 10.20 12.84 -8.64
N PRO A 8 11.15 13.65 -9.15
CA PRO A 8 11.23 15.07 -8.77
C PRO A 8 9.98 15.88 -9.15
N LEU A 9 9.36 15.56 -10.30
CA LEU A 9 8.12 16.22 -10.74
C LEU A 9 6.93 15.79 -9.87
N GLU A 10 6.88 14.53 -9.48
CA GLU A 10 5.85 13.98 -8.59
C GLU A 10 5.95 14.59 -7.19
N LEU A 11 7.16 14.75 -6.66
CA LEU A 11 7.40 15.51 -5.42
C LEU A 11 6.97 16.97 -5.53
N GLY A 12 7.30 17.63 -6.64
CA GLY A 12 6.84 19.00 -6.92
C GLY A 12 5.32 19.11 -6.96
N SER A 13 4.64 18.10 -7.50
CA SER A 13 3.18 18.06 -7.57
C SER A 13 2.52 17.98 -6.19
N LEU A 14 3.12 17.35 -5.19
CA LEU A 14 2.63 17.37 -3.82
C LEU A 14 2.55 18.79 -3.25
N LEU A 15 3.57 19.61 -3.51
CA LEU A 15 3.60 20.99 -3.01
C LEU A 15 2.49 21.83 -3.67
N THR A 16 2.32 21.71 -4.98
CA THR A 16 1.31 22.48 -5.72
C THR A 16 -0.11 22.03 -5.45
N THR A 17 -0.33 20.74 -5.17
CA THR A 17 -1.65 20.17 -4.87
C THR A 17 -1.99 20.12 -3.38
N TRP A 18 -1.07 20.57 -2.51
CA TRP A 18 -1.29 20.59 -1.07
C TRP A 18 -2.61 21.28 -0.64
N PRO A 19 -3.02 22.43 -1.23
CA PRO A 19 -4.31 23.04 -0.91
C PRO A 19 -5.50 22.11 -1.17
N LEU A 20 -5.45 21.29 -2.23
CA LEU A 20 -6.48 20.31 -2.54
C LEU A 20 -6.44 19.13 -1.56
N LEU A 21 -5.25 18.64 -1.21
CA LEU A 21 -5.09 17.56 -0.23
C LEU A 21 -5.63 17.95 1.16
N ARG A 22 -5.67 19.25 1.48
CA ARG A 22 -6.31 19.74 2.71
C ARG A 22 -7.82 19.50 2.76
N LEU A 23 -8.46 19.25 1.62
CA LEU A 23 -9.88 18.90 1.51
C LEU A 23 -10.13 17.40 1.61
N ALA A 24 -9.08 16.59 1.72
CA ALA A 24 -9.21 15.15 1.86
C ALA A 24 -10.02 14.78 3.11
N PRO A 25 -10.76 13.67 3.08
CA PRO A 25 -11.55 13.21 4.23
C PRO A 25 -10.70 13.06 5.48
N ARG A 26 -11.24 13.53 6.60
CA ARG A 26 -10.57 13.43 7.91
C ARG A 26 -10.69 12.03 8.49
N GLY A 27 -9.70 11.66 9.29
CA GLY A 27 -9.67 10.40 10.03
C GLY A 27 -10.51 10.44 11.31
N ASP A 28 -10.79 9.26 11.82
CA ASP A 28 -11.51 8.99 13.06
C ASP A 28 -10.56 8.65 14.23
N GLY A 29 -9.26 8.84 14.06
CA GLY A 29 -8.24 8.60 15.08
C GLY A 29 -7.66 7.19 15.09
N HIS A 30 -8.22 6.24 14.32
CA HIS A 30 -7.72 4.87 14.36
C HIS A 30 -6.25 4.73 13.95
N ALA A 31 -5.63 3.65 14.39
CA ALA A 31 -4.22 3.40 14.14
C ALA A 31 -3.97 2.91 12.69
N VAL A 32 -2.88 3.41 12.11
CA VAL A 32 -2.43 3.02 10.75
C VAL A 32 -0.96 2.64 10.82
N ILE A 33 -0.59 1.45 10.31
CA ILE A 33 0.82 1.04 10.16
C ILE A 33 1.19 1.13 8.69
N VAL A 34 2.33 1.78 8.38
CA VAL A 34 2.82 1.95 7.01
C VAL A 34 4.12 1.18 6.82
N PHE A 35 4.10 0.20 5.90
CA PHE A 35 5.24 -0.67 5.59
C PHE A 35 6.01 -0.13 4.38
N PRO A 36 7.34 0.07 4.50
CA PRO A 36 8.17 0.57 3.42
C PRO A 36 8.46 -0.49 2.35
N GLY A 37 8.79 -0.03 1.14
CA GLY A 37 9.24 -0.88 0.05
C GLY A 37 10.64 -1.50 0.29
N LEU A 38 11.07 -2.35 -0.64
CA LEU A 38 12.40 -2.95 -0.64
C LEU A 38 13.49 -1.87 -0.63
N SER A 39 14.57 -2.12 0.10
CA SER A 39 15.72 -1.20 0.25
C SER A 39 15.36 0.20 0.77
N SER A 40 14.20 0.35 1.40
CA SER A 40 13.76 1.58 2.04
C SER A 40 13.43 1.37 3.51
N SER A 41 13.20 2.45 4.24
CA SER A 41 12.92 2.44 5.67
C SER A 41 11.75 3.38 5.99
N ASP A 42 11.47 3.57 7.26
CA ASP A 42 10.44 4.49 7.73
C ASP A 42 10.64 5.93 7.25
N SER A 43 11.85 6.33 6.88
CA SER A 43 12.11 7.65 6.29
C SER A 43 11.39 7.84 4.95
N ALA A 44 11.30 6.79 4.13
CA ALA A 44 10.61 6.85 2.83
C ALA A 44 9.09 7.00 2.98
N THR A 45 8.51 6.47 4.06
CA THR A 45 7.08 6.58 4.34
C THR A 45 6.72 7.77 5.23
N ALA A 46 7.71 8.48 5.76
CA ALA A 46 7.51 9.58 6.70
C ALA A 46 6.60 10.71 6.14
N PRO A 47 6.71 11.13 4.87
CA PRO A 47 5.81 12.14 4.34
C PRO A 47 4.33 11.71 4.33
N LEU A 48 4.05 10.47 3.90
CA LEU A 48 2.70 9.93 3.92
C LEU A 48 2.16 9.82 5.36
N ARG A 49 2.98 9.33 6.30
CA ARG A 49 2.59 9.24 7.71
C ARG A 49 2.33 10.61 8.34
N ALA A 50 3.12 11.61 7.98
CA ALA A 50 2.88 12.99 8.43
C ALA A 50 1.53 13.52 7.92
N PHE A 51 1.20 13.25 6.65
CA PHE A 51 -0.11 13.59 6.07
C PHE A 51 -1.25 12.87 6.80
N LEU A 52 -1.12 11.56 7.07
CA LEU A 52 -2.12 10.80 7.80
C LEU A 52 -2.33 11.32 9.24
N ASN A 53 -1.25 11.64 9.94
CA ASN A 53 -1.34 12.26 11.27
C ASN A 53 -2.03 13.63 11.21
N TRP A 54 -1.75 14.43 10.18
CA TRP A 54 -2.43 15.71 9.96
C TRP A 54 -3.93 15.53 9.67
N LEU A 55 -4.33 14.43 9.02
CA LEU A 55 -5.75 14.07 8.82
C LEU A 55 -6.43 13.60 10.10
N GLY A 56 -5.68 13.29 11.16
CA GLY A 56 -6.22 12.85 12.44
C GLY A 56 -6.08 11.36 12.73
N TYR A 57 -5.32 10.61 11.91
CA TYR A 57 -5.00 9.21 12.21
C TYR A 57 -3.82 9.10 13.20
N THR A 58 -3.67 7.96 13.83
CA THR A 58 -2.46 7.63 14.61
C THR A 58 -1.55 6.72 13.77
N SER A 59 -0.69 7.34 12.93
CA SER A 59 0.13 6.57 12.00
C SER A 59 1.51 6.23 12.57
N ALA A 60 1.96 5.00 12.34
CA ALA A 60 3.28 4.49 12.71
C ALA A 60 3.99 3.90 11.48
N GLY A 61 5.32 3.91 11.50
CA GLY A 61 6.13 3.13 10.58
C GLY A 61 6.24 1.67 11.01
N TRP A 62 6.97 0.86 10.26
CA TRP A 62 7.17 -0.56 10.58
C TRP A 62 8.23 -0.82 11.67
N ASN A 63 9.07 0.18 11.96
CA ASN A 63 10.04 0.19 13.07
C ASN A 63 11.12 -0.92 13.02
N GLN A 64 11.48 -1.42 11.84
CA GLN A 64 12.48 -2.49 11.68
C GLN A 64 13.69 -2.04 10.84
N GLY A 65 13.91 -0.72 10.68
CA GLY A 65 15.01 -0.17 9.89
C GLY A 65 14.79 -0.36 8.37
N TYR A 66 15.84 -0.80 7.67
CA TYR A 66 15.76 -1.03 6.23
C TYR A 66 15.07 -2.36 5.89
N ASN A 67 14.14 -2.31 4.95
CA ASN A 67 13.45 -3.49 4.43
C ASN A 67 14.30 -4.19 3.36
N PHE A 68 14.99 -5.24 3.73
CA PHE A 68 15.77 -6.08 2.80
C PHE A 68 15.08 -7.43 2.50
N GLY A 69 13.77 -7.48 2.56
CA GLY A 69 12.98 -8.67 2.25
C GLY A 69 12.52 -9.46 3.48
N PRO A 70 11.81 -10.56 3.28
CA PRO A 70 11.23 -11.38 4.34
C PRO A 70 12.27 -12.26 5.03
N ARG A 71 13.26 -11.62 5.66
CA ARG A 71 14.28 -12.30 6.47
C ARG A 71 13.65 -12.92 7.72
N ALA A 72 14.36 -13.89 8.30
CA ALA A 72 13.94 -14.51 9.56
C ALA A 72 13.63 -13.43 10.63
N GLY A 73 12.47 -13.55 11.26
CA GLY A 73 12.00 -12.61 12.29
C GLY A 73 11.24 -11.37 11.79
N VAL A 74 11.37 -10.96 10.53
CA VAL A 74 10.72 -9.74 10.00
C VAL A 74 9.19 -9.82 10.13
N LEU A 75 8.59 -10.91 9.66
CA LEU A 75 7.13 -11.07 9.72
C LEU A 75 6.65 -11.24 11.17
N ALA A 76 7.43 -11.92 12.02
CA ALA A 76 7.13 -12.06 13.44
C ALA A 76 7.15 -10.69 14.15
N ALA A 77 8.13 -9.84 13.87
CA ALA A 77 8.21 -8.49 14.42
C ALA A 77 7.05 -7.60 13.93
N ALA A 78 6.70 -7.68 12.64
CA ALA A 78 5.55 -6.96 12.08
C ALA A 78 4.22 -7.41 12.72
N ARG A 79 4.06 -8.73 12.94
CA ARG A 79 2.93 -9.28 13.69
C ARG A 79 2.88 -8.77 15.11
N GLN A 80 3.99 -8.79 15.82
CA GLN A 80 4.06 -8.28 17.20
C GLN A 80 3.68 -6.81 17.26
N GLN A 81 4.13 -6.00 16.31
CA GLN A 81 3.75 -4.58 16.20
C GLN A 81 2.24 -4.42 15.97
N LEU A 82 1.63 -5.21 15.08
CA LEU A 82 0.17 -5.20 14.86
C LEU A 82 -0.57 -5.51 16.16
N MET A 83 -0.21 -6.60 16.84
CA MET A 83 -0.83 -7.02 18.11
C MET A 83 -0.72 -5.93 19.19
N GLN A 84 0.46 -5.33 19.35
CA GLN A 84 0.68 -4.24 20.31
C GLN A 84 -0.12 -2.99 19.95
N THR A 85 -0.22 -2.66 18.65
CA THR A 85 -0.98 -1.50 18.18
C THR A 85 -2.47 -1.71 18.40
N PHE A 86 -2.99 -2.88 18.06
CA PHE A 86 -4.37 -3.27 18.32
C PHE A 86 -4.72 -3.22 19.81
N ALA A 87 -3.87 -3.82 20.65
CA ALA A 87 -4.09 -3.83 22.11
C ALA A 87 -4.10 -2.42 22.71
N ARG A 88 -3.23 -1.52 22.23
CA ARG A 88 -3.18 -0.13 22.73
C ARG A 88 -4.33 0.74 22.24
N SER A 89 -4.77 0.55 20.99
CA SER A 89 -5.83 1.38 20.41
C SER A 89 -7.23 0.90 20.79
N GLY A 90 -7.39 -0.37 21.13
CA GLY A 90 -8.70 -1.01 21.33
C GLY A 90 -9.55 -1.10 20.06
N GLN A 91 -8.97 -0.80 18.89
CA GLN A 91 -9.65 -0.77 17.59
C GLN A 91 -8.80 -1.47 16.55
N LYS A 92 -9.45 -1.99 15.49
CA LYS A 92 -8.74 -2.58 14.37
C LYS A 92 -7.83 -1.56 13.68
N VAL A 93 -6.69 -2.04 13.19
CA VAL A 93 -5.61 -1.26 12.61
C VAL A 93 -5.70 -1.31 11.09
N SER A 94 -5.60 -0.17 10.40
CA SER A 94 -5.43 -0.16 8.95
C SER A 94 -3.96 -0.34 8.58
N LEU A 95 -3.70 -1.11 7.53
CA LEU A 95 -2.35 -1.39 7.05
C LEU A 95 -2.15 -0.78 5.67
N ILE A 96 -1.07 -0.03 5.50
CA ILE A 96 -0.65 0.49 4.20
C ILE A 96 0.69 -0.13 3.86
N GLY A 97 0.83 -0.70 2.67
CA GLY A 97 2.10 -1.26 2.24
C GLY A 97 2.52 -0.74 0.87
N TRP A 98 3.73 -0.21 0.80
CA TRP A 98 4.33 0.23 -0.45
C TRP A 98 5.25 -0.83 -1.01
N SER A 99 5.04 -1.22 -2.28
CA SER A 99 5.86 -2.25 -2.95
C SER A 99 5.90 -3.54 -2.12
N LEU A 100 7.08 -4.05 -1.77
CA LEU A 100 7.25 -5.22 -0.90
C LEU A 100 6.53 -5.08 0.45
N GLY A 101 6.42 -3.88 0.99
CA GLY A 101 5.68 -3.62 2.23
C GLY A 101 4.21 -4.04 2.18
N GLY A 102 3.61 -4.02 0.99
CA GLY A 102 2.25 -4.49 0.81
C GLY A 102 2.09 -6.00 0.92
N ILE A 103 3.14 -6.77 0.65
CA ILE A 103 3.14 -8.22 0.90
C ILE A 103 2.96 -8.48 2.40
N TYR A 104 3.75 -7.80 3.26
CA TYR A 104 3.61 -7.95 4.71
C TYR A 104 2.22 -7.55 5.20
N ALA A 105 1.68 -6.42 4.72
CA ALA A 105 0.34 -5.97 5.09
C ALA A 105 -0.73 -7.01 4.73
N ARG A 106 -0.64 -7.61 3.53
CA ARG A 106 -1.56 -8.66 3.08
C ARG A 106 -1.45 -9.93 3.92
N GLU A 107 -0.23 -10.41 4.22
CA GLU A 107 -0.01 -11.61 5.01
C GLU A 107 -0.49 -11.43 6.47
N LEU A 108 -0.23 -10.28 7.07
CA LEU A 108 -0.76 -9.97 8.40
C LEU A 108 -2.29 -10.00 8.44
N ALA A 109 -2.95 -9.47 7.42
CA ALA A 109 -4.40 -9.46 7.37
C ALA A 109 -5.02 -10.84 7.06
N LYS A 110 -4.32 -11.71 6.34
CA LYS A 110 -4.75 -13.10 6.14
C LYS A 110 -4.66 -13.91 7.44
N THR A 111 -3.62 -13.65 8.23
CA THR A 111 -3.35 -14.41 9.45
C THR A 111 -4.04 -13.82 10.69
N HIS A 112 -4.37 -12.53 10.70
CA HIS A 112 -4.96 -11.81 11.82
C HIS A 112 -6.08 -10.84 11.38
N PRO A 113 -7.11 -11.33 10.65
CA PRO A 113 -8.17 -10.45 10.12
C PRO A 113 -8.99 -9.76 11.21
N GLU A 114 -9.02 -10.34 12.40
CA GLU A 114 -9.72 -9.78 13.58
C GLU A 114 -9.05 -8.49 14.10
N MET A 115 -7.77 -8.27 13.78
CA MET A 115 -7.01 -7.07 14.20
C MET A 115 -6.90 -6.03 13.09
N VAL A 116 -7.21 -6.40 11.83
CA VAL A 116 -7.03 -5.54 10.66
C VAL A 116 -8.36 -4.96 10.20
N ARG A 117 -8.43 -3.62 10.10
CA ARG A 117 -9.59 -2.89 9.60
C ARG A 117 -9.68 -2.89 8.08
N SER A 118 -8.57 -2.58 7.42
CA SER A 118 -8.47 -2.51 5.96
C SER A 118 -7.01 -2.54 5.52
N ILE A 119 -6.80 -2.85 4.25
CA ILE A 119 -5.48 -2.82 3.61
C ILE A 119 -5.50 -1.88 2.41
N ILE A 120 -4.42 -1.11 2.26
CA ILE A 120 -4.14 -0.35 1.04
C ILE A 120 -2.73 -0.73 0.58
N THR A 121 -2.60 -1.18 -0.66
CA THR A 121 -1.30 -1.48 -1.28
C THR A 121 -0.96 -0.45 -2.35
N LEU A 122 0.32 -0.06 -2.44
CA LEU A 122 0.86 0.89 -3.40
C LEU A 122 1.90 0.18 -4.26
N GLY A 123 1.55 -0.19 -5.51
CA GLY A 123 2.46 -0.87 -6.45
C GLY A 123 3.03 -2.19 -5.92
N THR A 124 2.22 -2.99 -5.24
CA THR A 124 2.65 -4.24 -4.59
C THR A 124 2.54 -5.42 -5.54
N PRO A 125 3.62 -6.19 -5.78
CA PRO A 125 3.60 -7.34 -6.70
C PRO A 125 3.08 -8.61 -6.00
N PHE A 126 1.78 -8.75 -5.85
CA PHE A 126 1.14 -9.92 -5.23
C PHE A 126 0.45 -10.85 -6.23
N ALA A 127 0.28 -10.43 -7.48
CA ALA A 127 -0.35 -11.23 -8.53
C ALA A 127 0.67 -11.67 -9.60
N GLY A 128 0.43 -12.80 -10.23
CA GLY A 128 1.31 -13.35 -11.26
C GLY A 128 2.58 -14.01 -10.73
N SER A 129 3.51 -14.33 -11.65
CA SER A 129 4.80 -14.89 -11.29
C SER A 129 5.72 -13.80 -10.72
N PRO A 130 6.46 -14.06 -9.63
CA PRO A 130 7.48 -13.14 -9.13
C PRO A 130 8.47 -12.70 -10.23
N GLN A 131 8.78 -13.57 -11.18
CA GLN A 131 9.69 -13.31 -12.30
C GLN A 131 9.11 -12.38 -13.37
N SER A 132 7.81 -12.10 -13.38
CA SER A 132 7.17 -11.20 -14.34
C SER A 132 7.42 -9.71 -14.07
N THR A 133 8.09 -9.37 -12.98
CA THR A 133 8.39 -8.00 -12.56
C THR A 133 9.90 -7.76 -12.54
N ASN A 134 10.36 -6.54 -12.82
CA ASN A 134 11.76 -6.17 -12.60
C ASN A 134 12.13 -6.14 -11.11
N ALA A 135 11.14 -6.23 -10.22
CA ALA A 135 11.33 -6.22 -8.77
C ALA A 135 12.14 -7.42 -8.26
N TRP A 136 12.04 -8.61 -8.92
CA TRP A 136 12.81 -9.79 -8.52
C TRP A 136 14.33 -9.58 -8.65
N ARG A 137 14.77 -8.93 -9.74
CA ARG A 137 16.20 -8.62 -9.93
C ARG A 137 16.73 -7.66 -8.88
N LEU A 138 15.91 -6.66 -8.53
CA LEU A 138 16.25 -5.73 -7.46
C LEU A 138 16.28 -6.45 -6.11
N TYR A 139 15.35 -7.37 -5.89
CA TYR A 139 15.29 -8.19 -4.69
C TYR A 139 16.55 -9.04 -4.52
N GLU A 140 16.90 -9.84 -5.53
CA GLU A 140 18.10 -10.70 -5.50
C GLU A 140 19.38 -9.88 -5.33
N LEU A 141 19.50 -8.75 -6.05
CA LEU A 141 20.66 -7.88 -5.95
C LEU A 141 20.82 -7.26 -4.55
N THR A 142 19.71 -6.92 -3.89
CA THR A 142 19.75 -6.22 -2.59
C THR A 142 19.67 -7.17 -1.40
N SER A 143 18.99 -8.30 -1.52
CA SER A 143 18.86 -9.30 -0.45
C SER A 143 19.96 -10.36 -0.51
N GLY A 144 20.55 -10.59 -1.69
CA GLY A 144 21.47 -11.69 -1.94
C GLY A 144 20.80 -13.08 -1.90
N ARG A 145 19.46 -13.15 -2.05
CA ARG A 145 18.64 -14.37 -1.91
C ARG A 145 17.74 -14.54 -3.12
N ASP A 146 17.42 -15.79 -3.45
CA ASP A 146 16.41 -16.09 -4.48
C ASP A 146 15.01 -15.72 -3.96
N ILE A 147 14.30 -14.90 -4.72
CA ILE A 147 12.93 -14.51 -4.38
C ILE A 147 11.99 -15.72 -4.31
N LEU A 148 12.21 -16.76 -5.11
CA LEU A 148 11.38 -17.95 -5.14
C LEU A 148 11.47 -18.75 -3.83
N GLU A 149 12.64 -18.78 -3.18
CA GLU A 149 12.80 -19.43 -1.89
C GLU A 149 12.05 -18.70 -0.78
N ASP A 150 12.06 -17.35 -0.81
CA ASP A 150 11.47 -16.55 0.24
C ASP A 150 9.94 -16.35 0.09
N VAL A 151 9.39 -16.45 -1.13
CA VAL A 151 7.94 -16.30 -1.38
C VAL A 151 7.13 -17.61 -1.34
N HIS A 152 7.78 -18.76 -1.28
CA HIS A 152 7.09 -20.06 -1.17
C HIS A 152 6.16 -20.17 0.05
N PHE A 153 6.37 -19.34 1.05
CA PHE A 153 5.58 -19.32 2.29
C PHE A 153 4.32 -18.44 2.20
N PHE A 154 4.12 -17.72 1.08
CA PHE A 154 3.02 -16.74 0.94
C PHE A 154 2.03 -17.18 -0.15
N ASP A 155 0.75 -17.18 0.15
CA ASP A 155 -0.32 -17.22 -0.85
C ASP A 155 -0.52 -15.84 -1.45
N LEU A 156 0.46 -15.36 -2.24
CA LEU A 156 0.50 -13.98 -2.73
C LEU A 156 -0.78 -13.53 -3.44
N PRO A 157 -1.38 -14.31 -4.38
CA PRO A 157 -2.56 -13.88 -5.12
C PRO A 157 -3.85 -13.88 -4.27
N GLY A 158 -3.91 -14.68 -3.21
CA GLY A 158 -5.08 -14.81 -2.37
C GLY A 158 -5.50 -13.47 -1.77
N ALA A 159 -6.79 -13.09 -1.93
CA ALA A 159 -7.30 -11.87 -1.34
C ALA A 159 -7.37 -11.99 0.19
N PRO A 160 -6.86 -11.01 0.95
CA PRO A 160 -7.09 -10.97 2.40
C PRO A 160 -8.59 -10.85 2.70
N PRO A 161 -9.09 -11.44 3.81
CA PRO A 161 -10.53 -11.45 4.13
C PRO A 161 -11.00 -10.12 4.78
N VAL A 162 -10.38 -9.01 4.44
CA VAL A 162 -10.70 -7.66 4.92
C VAL A 162 -10.79 -6.69 3.74
N PRO A 163 -11.45 -5.54 3.87
CA PRO A 163 -11.48 -4.52 2.81
C PRO A 163 -10.08 -4.20 2.28
N THR A 164 -9.89 -4.36 0.97
CA THR A 164 -8.58 -4.26 0.33
C THR A 164 -8.63 -3.37 -0.90
N THR A 165 -7.81 -2.33 -0.91
CA THR A 165 -7.64 -1.44 -2.06
C THR A 165 -6.22 -1.57 -2.61
N SER A 166 -6.09 -1.93 -3.89
CA SER A 166 -4.80 -1.92 -4.58
C SER A 166 -4.68 -0.68 -5.45
N ILE A 167 -3.74 0.19 -5.10
CA ILE A 167 -3.38 1.38 -5.89
C ILE A 167 -2.17 1.02 -6.75
N TYR A 168 -2.31 1.18 -8.06
CA TYR A 168 -1.28 0.82 -9.02
C TYR A 168 -1.14 1.86 -10.13
N SER A 169 -0.09 1.76 -10.93
CA SER A 169 0.12 2.61 -12.11
C SER A 169 0.58 1.78 -13.30
N ARG A 170 -0.02 2.02 -14.46
CA ARG A 170 0.46 1.42 -15.73
C ARG A 170 1.81 1.99 -16.17
N SER A 171 2.23 3.10 -15.60
CA SER A 171 3.52 3.72 -15.83
C SER A 171 4.53 3.48 -14.71
N ASP A 172 4.29 2.48 -13.87
CA ASP A 172 5.26 1.93 -12.92
C ASP A 172 6.42 1.29 -13.70
N GLY A 173 7.65 1.72 -13.45
CA GLY A 173 8.85 1.26 -14.16
C GLY A 173 9.57 0.10 -13.47
N VAL A 174 9.07 -0.35 -12.31
CA VAL A 174 9.66 -1.40 -11.47
C VAL A 174 8.77 -2.63 -11.41
N VAL A 175 7.52 -2.45 -11.00
CA VAL A 175 6.52 -3.52 -10.90
C VAL A 175 5.55 -3.42 -12.07
N THR A 176 5.38 -4.51 -12.81
CA THR A 176 4.34 -4.52 -13.83
C THR A 176 2.96 -4.36 -13.17
N TRP A 177 2.15 -3.47 -13.70
CA TRP A 177 0.85 -3.13 -13.14
C TRP A 177 -0.07 -4.36 -12.97
N LEU A 178 0.05 -5.36 -13.88
CA LEU A 178 -0.68 -6.64 -13.79
C LEU A 178 -0.36 -7.42 -12.51
N ALA A 179 0.85 -7.28 -11.98
CA ALA A 179 1.25 -7.91 -10.74
C ALA A 179 0.65 -7.24 -9.49
N SER A 180 0.06 -6.05 -9.63
CA SER A 180 -0.55 -5.29 -8.54
C SER A 180 -2.08 -5.28 -8.59
N ILE A 181 -2.70 -6.08 -9.47
CA ILE A 181 -4.16 -6.14 -9.61
C ILE A 181 -4.73 -7.33 -8.84
N GLN A 182 -5.66 -7.05 -7.94
CA GLN A 182 -6.45 -8.08 -7.26
C GLN A 182 -7.53 -8.58 -8.22
N ALA A 183 -7.48 -9.87 -8.52
CA ALA A 183 -8.57 -10.54 -9.23
C ALA A 183 -9.85 -10.56 -8.36
N PRO A 184 -11.03 -10.49 -8.98
CA PRO A 184 -12.29 -10.67 -8.24
C PRO A 184 -12.26 -11.96 -7.40
N CYS A 185 -12.64 -11.84 -6.14
CA CYS A 185 -12.63 -12.97 -5.20
C CYS A 185 -14.01 -13.12 -4.57
N ILE A 186 -14.61 -14.29 -4.72
CA ILE A 186 -15.94 -14.59 -4.17
C ILE A 186 -15.94 -14.53 -2.64
N ASN A 187 -14.82 -14.87 -2.01
CA ASN A 187 -14.67 -14.88 -0.55
C ASN A 187 -14.41 -13.49 0.04
N ASN A 188 -14.09 -12.50 -0.80
CA ASN A 188 -13.97 -11.11 -0.38
C ASN A 188 -14.42 -10.17 -1.51
N PRO A 189 -15.70 -9.78 -1.55
CA PRO A 189 -16.22 -8.82 -2.51
C PRO A 189 -15.75 -7.38 -2.23
N HIS A 190 -15.15 -7.12 -1.06
CA HIS A 190 -14.67 -5.81 -0.64
C HIS A 190 -13.24 -5.54 -1.13
N THR A 191 -12.97 -5.89 -2.39
CA THR A 191 -11.69 -5.62 -3.05
C THR A 191 -11.87 -4.67 -4.21
N GLU A 192 -10.90 -3.78 -4.42
CA GLU A 192 -10.88 -2.88 -5.55
C GLU A 192 -9.48 -2.57 -6.03
N ASN A 193 -9.39 -2.15 -7.29
CA ASN A 193 -8.14 -1.72 -7.92
C ASN A 193 -8.30 -0.25 -8.35
N LEU A 194 -7.37 0.62 -7.95
CA LEU A 194 -7.36 2.04 -8.30
C LEU A 194 -6.13 2.35 -9.14
N GLU A 195 -6.34 2.78 -10.38
CA GLU A 195 -5.26 3.25 -11.23
C GLU A 195 -4.96 4.72 -10.94
N VAL A 196 -3.68 5.05 -10.83
CA VAL A 196 -3.16 6.42 -10.75
C VAL A 196 -2.00 6.60 -11.73
N PHE A 197 -1.69 7.84 -12.10
CA PHE A 197 -0.52 8.15 -12.91
C PHE A 197 0.67 8.45 -12.01
N ALA A 198 1.54 7.48 -11.81
CA ALA A 198 2.72 7.60 -10.96
C ALA A 198 3.86 6.70 -11.45
N SER A 199 5.10 7.06 -11.12
CA SER A 199 6.22 6.12 -11.12
C SER A 199 6.11 5.16 -9.92
N HIS A 200 6.90 4.10 -9.88
CA HIS A 200 6.91 3.17 -8.73
C HIS A 200 7.28 3.88 -7.42
N LEU A 201 8.37 4.65 -7.48
CA LEU A 201 8.83 5.46 -6.35
C LEU A 201 7.85 6.60 -6.05
N GLY A 202 7.17 7.11 -7.07
CA GLY A 202 6.17 8.14 -6.94
C GLY A 202 4.89 7.68 -6.25
N LEU A 203 4.48 6.42 -6.37
CA LEU A 203 3.23 5.93 -5.78
C LEU A 203 3.06 6.31 -4.30
N GLY A 204 4.14 6.26 -3.53
CA GLY A 204 4.16 6.66 -2.12
C GLY A 204 4.13 8.18 -1.89
N LEU A 205 4.34 9.01 -2.94
CA LEU A 205 4.50 10.46 -2.89
C LEU A 205 3.57 11.20 -3.85
N ASN A 206 2.64 10.50 -4.49
CA ASN A 206 1.71 11.05 -5.48
C ASN A 206 0.46 11.59 -4.80
N PRO A 207 0.01 12.82 -5.13
CA PRO A 207 -1.19 13.40 -4.53
C PRO A 207 -2.47 12.59 -4.77
N SER A 208 -2.60 11.96 -5.94
CA SER A 208 -3.76 11.11 -6.23
C SER A 208 -3.76 9.85 -5.36
N SER A 209 -2.58 9.23 -5.16
CA SER A 209 -2.45 8.12 -4.21
C SER A 209 -2.82 8.55 -2.79
N TRP A 210 -2.35 9.71 -2.33
CA TRP A 210 -2.65 10.23 -0.99
C TRP A 210 -4.13 10.52 -0.80
N TRP A 211 -4.78 11.12 -1.80
CA TRP A 211 -6.23 11.34 -1.76
C TRP A 211 -7.00 10.02 -1.70
N ALA A 212 -6.64 9.04 -2.53
CA ALA A 212 -7.26 7.72 -2.51
C ALA A 212 -7.07 7.04 -1.15
N VAL A 213 -5.85 7.08 -0.58
CA VAL A 213 -5.55 6.57 0.76
C VAL A 213 -6.45 7.23 1.80
N ALA A 214 -6.54 8.56 1.82
CA ALA A 214 -7.38 9.30 2.76
C ALA A 214 -8.87 8.91 2.63
N ASN A 215 -9.36 8.82 1.39
CA ASN A 215 -10.74 8.43 1.11
C ASN A 215 -11.05 7.00 1.57
N ARG A 216 -10.14 6.06 1.36
CA ARG A 216 -10.32 4.66 1.78
C ARG A 216 -10.29 4.51 3.29
N LEU A 217 -9.35 5.16 3.96
CA LEU A 217 -9.22 5.11 5.41
C LEU A 217 -10.39 5.78 6.15
N ALA A 218 -11.00 6.80 5.56
CA ALA A 218 -12.12 7.52 6.16
C ALA A 218 -13.43 6.72 6.22
N GLN A 219 -13.49 5.55 5.60
CA GLN A 219 -14.67 4.69 5.70
C GLN A 219 -14.80 4.13 7.12
N ALA A 220 -15.99 4.22 7.69
CA ALA A 220 -16.26 3.58 8.97
C ALA A 220 -16.11 2.06 8.86
N GLU A 221 -15.68 1.42 9.94
CA GLU A 221 -15.57 -0.04 9.98
C GLU A 221 -16.90 -0.69 9.64
N GLY A 222 -16.87 -1.70 8.77
CA GLY A 222 -18.07 -2.40 8.29
C GLY A 222 -18.90 -1.63 7.25
N GLN A 223 -18.51 -0.41 6.87
CA GLN A 223 -19.23 0.43 5.91
C GLN A 223 -18.49 0.57 4.58
N TRP A 224 -17.81 -0.51 4.15
CA TRP A 224 -17.06 -0.46 2.91
C TRP A 224 -17.95 -0.16 1.70
N ARG A 225 -17.49 0.75 0.86
CA ARG A 225 -18.06 1.08 -0.44
C ARG A 225 -16.93 1.24 -1.45
N ALA A 226 -17.15 0.84 -2.70
CA ALA A 226 -16.17 1.05 -3.75
C ALA A 226 -15.86 2.55 -3.94
N PHE A 227 -14.63 2.84 -4.38
CA PHE A 227 -14.21 4.20 -4.65
C PHE A 227 -15.03 4.81 -5.77
N ASP A 228 -15.64 5.96 -5.53
CA ASP A 228 -16.38 6.71 -6.56
C ASP A 228 -15.40 7.36 -7.55
N ARG A 229 -15.36 6.82 -8.76
CA ARG A 229 -14.55 7.33 -9.87
C ARG A 229 -15.30 8.34 -10.72
N GLN A 230 -16.61 8.50 -10.56
CA GLN A 230 -17.45 9.34 -11.41
C GLN A 230 -17.54 10.79 -10.91
N GLY A 231 -17.05 11.08 -9.73
CA GLY A 231 -16.96 12.45 -9.21
C GLY A 231 -16.16 13.37 -10.14
N TYR A 232 -16.41 14.65 -10.07
CA TYR A 232 -16.11 15.74 -11.02
C TYR A 232 -14.76 15.71 -11.76
N LEU A 233 -13.68 15.26 -11.12
CA LEU A 233 -12.37 15.06 -11.75
C LEU A 233 -11.85 13.62 -11.59
N HIS A 234 -12.57 12.79 -10.85
CA HIS A 234 -12.11 11.45 -10.50
C HIS A 234 -11.94 10.56 -11.72
N GLY A 235 -12.81 10.67 -12.74
CA GLY A 235 -12.66 9.90 -13.98
C GLY A 235 -11.41 10.22 -14.79
N LEU A 236 -10.84 11.44 -14.65
CA LEU A 236 -9.56 11.82 -15.26
C LEU A 236 -8.37 11.41 -14.40
N ILE A 237 -8.50 11.55 -13.06
CA ILE A 237 -7.41 11.27 -12.11
C ILE A 237 -7.31 9.77 -11.82
N TYR A 238 -8.46 9.07 -11.76
CA TYR A 238 -8.55 7.64 -11.48
C TYR A 238 -9.22 6.92 -12.67
N PRO A 239 -8.46 6.57 -13.68
CA PRO A 239 -8.98 5.91 -14.87
C PRO A 239 -9.70 4.60 -14.56
N ASP A 240 -10.61 4.18 -15.44
CA ASP A 240 -11.25 2.86 -15.32
C ASP A 240 -10.17 1.77 -15.47
N PRO A 241 -9.98 0.91 -14.47
CA PRO A 241 -8.97 -0.15 -14.54
C PRO A 241 -9.23 -1.20 -15.61
N ARG A 242 -10.47 -1.23 -16.16
CA ARG A 242 -10.90 -2.18 -17.20
C ARG A 242 -10.64 -1.70 -18.62
N ARG A 243 -10.20 -0.43 -18.81
CA ARG A 243 -9.88 0.13 -20.13
C ARG A 243 -8.69 -0.55 -20.83
#